data_1c8be7988c3daa943742d2e472f24c47
#
_entry.id   1c8be7988c3daa943742d2e472f24c47
#
_cell.length_a   1.000
_cell.length_b   1.000
_cell.length_c   1.000
_cell.angle_alpha   90.00
_cell.angle_beta   90.00
_cell.angle_gamma   90.00
#
_symmetry.space_group_name_H-M   'P 1'
#
loop_
_entity.id
_entity.type
_entity.pdbx_description
1 polymer ?
#
loop_
_entity_poly.entity_id
_entity_poly.type
_entity_poly.pdbx_seq_one_letter_code
_entity_poly.pdbx_strand_id
1 'polypeptide(L)'
;MTTDQKEKRNDEYNKYVKRVTPTHCLSANMLKAFILGGVICTIGQLIVNTCTQYFGLSSDEASAWCSMILILISCILTALNLYAPLANWGGAGALVPITGFANGVCSSACEFQVEGQVFGIGCQIFRIAGPVILYGIFSSWGLGVIYLVVTS
;
A
#
# COMPACT_ATOMS: atom_id res chain seq x y z
N MET A 1 18.90 -19.98 35.87
CA MET A 1 17.50 -19.58 35.75
C MET A 1 16.71 -20.82 35.41
N THR A 2 15.88 -21.29 36.30
CA THR A 2 15.11 -22.53 36.15
C THR A 2 13.97 -22.33 35.14
N THR A 3 13.53 -23.42 34.50
CA THR A 3 12.45 -23.40 33.47
C THR A 3 11.19 -22.75 34.01
N ASP A 4 10.84 -23.00 35.27
CA ASP A 4 9.69 -22.43 35.99
C ASP A 4 9.78 -20.89 36.14
N GLN A 5 10.99 -20.35 36.35
CA GLN A 5 11.20 -18.89 36.41
C GLN A 5 11.04 -18.18 35.03
N LYS A 6 11.40 -18.90 33.95
CA LYS A 6 11.20 -18.38 32.58
C LYS A 6 9.71 -18.35 32.20
N GLU A 7 8.96 -19.38 32.57
CA GLU A 7 7.52 -19.46 32.31
C GLU A 7 6.76 -18.37 33.07
N LYS A 8 7.03 -18.16 34.35
CA LYS A 8 6.41 -17.08 35.13
C LYS A 8 6.69 -15.70 34.53
N ARG A 9 7.92 -15.44 34.13
CA ARG A 9 8.29 -14.18 33.49
C ARG A 9 7.58 -13.98 32.13
N ASN A 10 7.48 -15.06 31.34
CA ASN A 10 6.76 -14.98 30.06
C ASN A 10 5.27 -14.74 30.26
N ASP A 11 4.67 -15.32 31.28
CA ASP A 11 3.26 -15.09 31.63
C ASP A 11 3.01 -13.66 32.10
N GLU A 12 3.88 -13.10 32.95
CA GLU A 12 3.80 -11.71 33.37
C GLU A 12 3.97 -10.74 32.18
N TYR A 13 4.95 -11.04 31.30
CA TYR A 13 5.15 -10.27 30.07
C TYR A 13 3.95 -10.32 29.15
N ASN A 14 3.37 -11.51 28.93
CA ASN A 14 2.18 -11.67 28.11
C ASN A 14 0.95 -10.92 28.68
N LYS A 15 0.78 -10.92 30.00
CA LYS A 15 -0.26 -10.15 30.68
C LYS A 15 -0.04 -8.65 30.50
N TYR A 16 1.20 -8.19 30.62
CA TYR A 16 1.56 -6.79 30.40
C TYR A 16 1.29 -6.36 28.96
N VAL A 17 1.77 -7.15 27.98
CA VAL A 17 1.57 -6.89 26.54
C VAL A 17 0.07 -6.80 26.20
N LYS A 18 -0.75 -7.75 26.69
CA LYS A 18 -2.20 -7.72 26.46
C LYS A 18 -2.88 -6.47 27.03
N ARG A 19 -2.34 -5.89 28.09
CA ARG A 19 -2.90 -4.68 28.72
C ARG A 19 -2.50 -3.40 27.99
N VAL A 20 -1.29 -3.35 27.43
CA VAL A 20 -0.72 -2.15 26.80
C VAL A 20 -0.96 -2.11 25.29
N THR A 21 -1.12 -3.28 24.65
CA THR A 21 -1.36 -3.36 23.22
C THR A 21 -2.79 -2.91 22.89
N PRO A 22 -2.97 -1.86 22.07
CA PRO A 22 -4.29 -1.41 21.69
C PRO A 22 -5.01 -2.51 20.88
N THR A 23 -6.18 -2.93 21.35
CA THR A 23 -7.02 -3.88 20.65
C THR A 23 -7.90 -3.15 19.65
N HIS A 24 -7.70 -3.42 18.37
CA HIS A 24 -8.52 -2.86 17.30
C HIS A 24 -9.71 -3.78 16.99
N CYS A 25 -10.88 -3.19 16.85
CA CYS A 25 -12.08 -3.93 16.45
C CYS A 25 -12.00 -4.28 14.96
N LEU A 26 -11.86 -5.57 14.64
CA LEU A 26 -11.65 -6.05 13.27
C LEU A 26 -12.79 -5.63 12.33
N SER A 27 -14.04 -5.79 12.75
CA SER A 27 -15.23 -5.46 11.95
C SER A 27 -15.31 -3.97 11.61
N ALA A 28 -15.01 -3.09 12.58
CA ALA A 28 -14.99 -1.65 12.33
C ALA A 28 -13.87 -1.24 11.37
N ASN A 29 -12.69 -1.86 11.48
CA ASN A 29 -11.58 -1.59 10.58
C ASN A 29 -11.82 -2.12 9.16
N MET A 30 -12.47 -3.27 9.03
CA MET A 30 -12.90 -3.80 7.72
C MET A 30 -13.90 -2.86 7.04
N LEU A 31 -14.87 -2.33 7.77
CA LEU A 31 -15.84 -1.38 7.22
C LEU A 31 -15.18 -0.07 6.76
N LYS A 32 -14.26 0.47 7.55
CA LYS A 32 -13.49 1.68 7.17
C LYS A 32 -12.65 1.44 5.93
N ALA A 33 -11.96 0.30 5.86
CA ALA A 33 -11.17 -0.08 4.70
C ALA A 33 -12.04 -0.25 3.44
N PHE A 34 -13.22 -0.85 3.57
CA PHE A 34 -14.16 -1.00 2.47
C PHE A 34 -14.68 0.34 1.96
N ILE A 35 -15.06 1.26 2.85
CA ILE A 35 -15.54 2.58 2.48
C ILE A 35 -14.44 3.37 1.75
N LEU A 36 -13.23 3.42 2.33
CA LEU A 36 -12.14 4.20 1.72
C LEU A 36 -11.67 3.60 0.40
N GLY A 37 -11.51 2.28 0.32
CA GLY A 37 -11.19 1.59 -0.92
C GLY A 37 -12.26 1.81 -1.99
N GLY A 38 -13.55 1.75 -1.61
CA GLY A 38 -14.68 2.03 -2.48
C GLY A 38 -14.65 3.45 -3.04
N VAL A 39 -14.34 4.45 -2.22
CA VAL A 39 -14.19 5.85 -2.67
C VAL A 39 -13.06 5.98 -3.70
N ILE A 40 -11.91 5.38 -3.44
CA ILE A 40 -10.77 5.40 -4.37
C ILE A 40 -11.15 4.72 -5.70
N CYS A 41 -11.81 3.57 -5.65
CA CYS A 41 -12.29 2.87 -6.85
C CYS A 41 -13.30 3.70 -7.64
N THR A 42 -14.22 4.39 -6.95
CA THR A 42 -15.21 5.27 -7.60
C THR A 42 -14.54 6.44 -8.31
N ILE A 43 -13.55 7.07 -7.68
CA ILE A 43 -12.74 8.12 -8.31
C ILE A 43 -12.00 7.56 -9.53
N GLY A 44 -11.38 6.39 -9.41
CA GLY A 44 -10.72 5.73 -10.53
C GLY A 44 -11.66 5.47 -11.69
N GLN A 45 -12.86 4.97 -11.43
CA GLN A 45 -13.86 4.70 -12.47
C GLN A 45 -14.35 5.99 -13.15
N LEU A 46 -14.52 7.07 -12.40
CA LEU A 46 -14.85 8.38 -12.96
C LEU A 46 -13.76 8.88 -13.92
N ILE A 47 -12.49 8.71 -13.56
CA ILE A 47 -11.36 9.08 -14.43
C ILE A 47 -11.39 8.25 -15.71
N VAL A 48 -11.52 6.92 -15.61
CA VAL A 48 -11.59 6.03 -16.79
C VAL A 48 -12.76 6.41 -17.69
N ASN A 49 -13.95 6.60 -17.14
CA ASN A 49 -15.13 6.98 -17.91
C ASN A 49 -14.92 8.34 -18.63
N THR A 50 -14.30 9.30 -17.95
CA THR A 50 -13.98 10.59 -18.55
C THR A 50 -12.99 10.45 -19.71
N CYS A 51 -11.92 9.66 -19.51
CA CYS A 51 -10.93 9.41 -20.54
C CYS A 51 -11.52 8.72 -21.79
N THR A 52 -12.39 7.74 -21.59
CA THR A 52 -13.01 7.02 -22.70
C THR A 52 -14.07 7.85 -23.42
N GLN A 53 -14.93 8.56 -22.68
CA GLN A 53 -16.07 9.29 -23.28
C GLN A 53 -15.69 10.63 -23.89
N TYR A 54 -14.80 11.40 -23.25
CA TYR A 54 -14.43 12.74 -23.73
C TYR A 54 -13.18 12.74 -24.63
N PHE A 55 -12.22 11.87 -24.35
CA PHE A 55 -10.98 11.80 -25.13
C PHE A 55 -10.96 10.67 -26.15
N GLY A 56 -11.94 9.78 -26.15
CA GLY A 56 -12.03 8.67 -27.11
C GLY A 56 -10.88 7.65 -26.98
N LEU A 57 -10.24 7.59 -25.81
CA LEU A 57 -9.11 6.68 -25.56
C LEU A 57 -9.57 5.23 -25.49
N SER A 58 -8.70 4.32 -25.90
CA SER A 58 -8.93 2.88 -25.70
C SER A 58 -8.99 2.53 -24.22
N SER A 59 -9.57 1.39 -23.85
CA SER A 59 -9.68 0.94 -22.46
C SER A 59 -8.32 0.84 -21.76
N ASP A 60 -7.30 0.38 -22.49
CA ASP A 60 -5.95 0.20 -21.95
C ASP A 60 -5.26 1.55 -21.70
N GLU A 61 -5.39 2.48 -22.64
CA GLU A 61 -4.86 3.85 -22.47
C GLU A 61 -5.57 4.59 -21.33
N ALA A 62 -6.90 4.48 -21.23
CA ALA A 62 -7.67 5.09 -20.15
C ALA A 62 -7.27 4.54 -18.77
N SER A 63 -6.98 3.24 -18.67
CA SER A 63 -6.49 2.61 -17.44
C SER A 63 -5.08 3.10 -17.05
N ALA A 64 -4.20 3.29 -18.04
CA ALA A 64 -2.88 3.85 -17.81
C ALA A 64 -2.95 5.30 -17.30
N TRP A 65 -3.78 6.14 -17.93
CA TRP A 65 -4.03 7.50 -17.46
C TRP A 65 -4.65 7.57 -16.08
N CYS A 66 -5.60 6.69 -15.77
CA CYS A 66 -6.17 6.59 -14.44
C CYS A 66 -5.10 6.31 -13.38
N SER A 67 -4.20 5.36 -13.65
CA SER A 67 -3.11 5.02 -12.74
C SER A 67 -2.17 6.22 -12.51
N MET A 68 -1.80 6.94 -13.57
CA MET A 68 -0.93 8.12 -13.47
C MET A 68 -1.58 9.24 -12.64
N ILE A 69 -2.86 9.52 -12.86
CA ILE A 69 -3.60 10.56 -12.14
C ILE A 69 -3.73 10.19 -10.65
N LEU A 70 -4.07 8.94 -10.34
CA LEU A 70 -4.17 8.48 -8.94
C LEU A 70 -2.82 8.53 -8.22
N ILE A 71 -1.72 8.18 -8.89
CA ILE A 71 -0.36 8.29 -8.34
C ILE A 71 -0.05 9.76 -8.06
N LEU A 72 -0.32 10.66 -9.00
CA LEU A 72 -0.07 12.09 -8.83
C LEU A 72 -0.84 12.67 -7.63
N ILE A 73 -2.13 12.36 -7.53
CA ILE A 73 -2.96 12.79 -6.40
C ILE A 73 -2.39 12.26 -5.08
N SER A 74 -2.00 11.00 -5.04
CA SER A 74 -1.40 10.40 -3.85
C SER A 74 -0.08 11.08 -3.46
N CYS A 75 0.79 11.36 -4.41
CA CYS A 75 2.05 12.07 -4.15
C CYS A 75 1.83 13.49 -3.61
N ILE A 76 0.86 14.22 -4.14
CA ILE A 76 0.49 15.56 -3.64
C ILE A 76 -0.04 15.46 -2.21
N LEU A 77 -0.96 14.54 -1.93
CA LEU A 77 -1.49 14.32 -0.58
C LEU A 77 -0.40 13.90 0.41
N THR A 78 0.57 13.12 -0.04
CA THR A 78 1.72 12.70 0.77
C THR A 78 2.63 13.87 1.08
N ALA A 79 2.99 14.67 0.08
CA ALA A 79 3.83 15.85 0.25
C ALA A 79 3.19 16.89 1.20
N LEU A 80 1.88 17.01 1.19
CA LEU A 80 1.11 17.85 2.11
C LEU A 80 0.88 17.21 3.50
N ASN A 81 1.40 16.00 3.73
CA ASN A 81 1.20 15.20 4.95
C ASN A 81 -0.28 14.91 5.28
N LEU A 82 -1.14 14.89 4.28
CA LEU A 82 -2.57 14.59 4.42
C LEU A 82 -2.89 13.09 4.22
N TYR A 83 -1.99 12.35 3.58
CA TYR A 83 -2.21 10.93 3.33
C TYR A 83 -2.07 10.06 4.58
N ALA A 84 -1.17 10.41 5.49
CA ALA A 84 -0.92 9.64 6.73
C ALA A 84 -2.17 9.54 7.64
N PRO A 85 -2.89 10.63 7.95
CA PRO A 85 -4.16 10.55 8.69
C PRO A 85 -5.23 9.70 7.98
N LEU A 86 -5.31 9.82 6.65
CA LEU A 86 -6.23 9.04 5.81
C LEU A 86 -5.93 7.54 5.88
N ALA A 87 -4.65 7.16 5.75
CA ALA A 87 -4.19 5.78 5.85
C ALA A 87 -4.40 5.20 7.25
N ASN A 88 -4.18 5.97 8.31
CA ASN A 88 -4.44 5.54 9.68
C ASN A 88 -5.93 5.28 9.93
N TRP A 89 -6.83 6.05 9.33
CA TRP A 89 -8.26 5.84 9.45
C TRP A 89 -8.76 4.67 8.60
N GLY A 90 -8.32 4.58 7.35
CA GLY A 90 -8.81 3.60 6.36
C GLY A 90 -8.04 2.30 6.30
N GLY A 91 -6.87 2.22 6.95
CA GLY A 91 -6.05 1.01 7.02
C GLY A 91 -5.77 0.41 5.64
N ALA A 92 -6.10 -0.87 5.46
CA ALA A 92 -5.87 -1.59 4.21
C ALA A 92 -6.54 -0.94 2.98
N GLY A 93 -7.67 -0.25 3.15
CA GLY A 93 -8.35 0.43 2.05
C GLY A 93 -7.55 1.57 1.41
N ALA A 94 -6.64 2.19 2.18
CA ALA A 94 -5.71 3.19 1.67
C ALA A 94 -4.38 2.58 1.20
N LEU A 95 -3.92 1.50 1.85
CA LEU A 95 -2.58 0.96 1.64
C LEU A 95 -2.49 -0.02 0.46
N VAL A 96 -3.55 -0.76 0.18
CA VAL A 96 -3.57 -1.79 -0.87
C VAL A 96 -3.65 -1.20 -2.30
N PRO A 97 -4.44 -0.16 -2.57
CA PRO A 97 -4.50 0.44 -3.90
C PRO A 97 -3.16 1.05 -4.33
N ILE A 98 -3.05 1.35 -5.64
CA ILE A 98 -1.85 2.00 -6.23
C ILE A 98 -1.46 3.31 -5.52
N THR A 99 -2.44 4.00 -4.95
CA THR A 99 -2.25 5.22 -4.15
C THR A 99 -1.44 4.96 -2.89
N GLY A 100 -1.62 3.80 -2.23
CA GLY A 100 -0.83 3.40 -1.06
C GLY A 100 0.63 3.13 -1.40
N PHE A 101 0.88 2.46 -2.52
CA PHE A 101 2.23 2.25 -3.03
C PHE A 101 2.91 3.58 -3.38
N ALA A 102 2.21 4.46 -4.09
CA ALA A 102 2.70 5.79 -4.43
C ALA A 102 3.01 6.62 -3.18
N ASN A 103 2.16 6.56 -2.15
CA ASN A 103 2.42 7.19 -0.85
C ASN A 103 3.71 6.65 -0.20
N GLY A 104 3.90 5.33 -0.16
CA GLY A 104 5.10 4.72 0.43
C GLY A 104 6.38 5.17 -0.25
N VAL A 105 6.40 5.20 -1.58
CA VAL A 105 7.53 5.66 -2.38
C VAL A 105 7.78 7.17 -2.19
N CYS A 106 6.72 7.97 -2.27
CA CYS A 106 6.80 9.43 -2.14
C CYS A 106 7.21 9.87 -0.73
N SER A 107 6.66 9.24 0.32
CA SER A 107 7.05 9.56 1.70
C SER A 107 8.52 9.28 1.97
N SER A 108 9.04 8.15 1.45
CA SER A 108 10.46 7.84 1.55
C SER A 108 11.33 8.88 0.84
N ALA A 109 10.91 9.36 -0.33
CA ALA A 109 11.63 10.41 -1.06
C ALA A 109 11.64 11.73 -0.27
N CYS A 110 10.51 12.10 0.34
CA CYS A 110 10.41 13.34 1.11
C CYS A 110 11.21 13.27 2.42
N GLU A 111 11.18 12.15 3.13
CA GLU A 111 11.83 11.97 4.42
C GLU A 111 13.35 11.95 4.31
N PHE A 112 13.89 11.26 3.31
CA PHE A 112 15.33 11.05 3.15
C PHE A 112 16.01 11.99 2.16
N GLN A 113 15.35 13.06 1.73
CA GLN A 113 15.95 14.03 0.80
C GLN A 113 17.21 14.72 1.36
N VAL A 114 17.30 14.87 2.69
CA VAL A 114 18.43 15.49 3.37
C VAL A 114 19.70 14.63 3.27
N GLU A 115 19.57 13.32 3.10
CA GLU A 115 20.68 12.37 2.96
C GLU A 115 21.27 12.34 1.53
N GLY A 116 20.70 13.12 0.61
CA GLY A 116 21.14 13.23 -0.78
C GLY A 116 20.34 12.36 -1.76
N GLN A 117 20.55 12.61 -3.05
CA GLN A 117 19.72 12.00 -4.11
C GLN A 117 19.97 10.50 -4.30
N VAL A 118 21.21 10.06 -4.19
CA VAL A 118 21.58 8.66 -4.48
C VAL A 118 21.40 7.76 -3.26
N PHE A 119 22.06 8.10 -2.15
CA PHE A 119 22.05 7.27 -0.93
C PHE A 119 20.81 7.51 -0.06
N GLY A 120 20.22 8.69 -0.09
CA GLY A 120 18.96 8.98 0.57
C GLY A 120 17.76 8.58 -0.29
N ILE A 121 17.33 9.46 -1.18
CA ILE A 121 16.10 9.30 -1.97
C ILE A 121 16.12 7.99 -2.77
N GLY A 122 17.16 7.75 -3.57
CA GLY A 122 17.24 6.60 -4.47
C GLY A 122 17.19 5.27 -3.71
N CYS A 123 18.05 5.10 -2.70
CA CYS A 123 18.07 3.86 -1.91
C CYS A 123 16.76 3.60 -1.19
N GLN A 124 16.14 4.60 -0.60
CA GLN A 124 14.93 4.44 0.20
C GLN A 124 13.68 4.20 -0.66
N ILE A 125 13.59 4.80 -1.85
CA ILE A 125 12.55 4.47 -2.82
C ILE A 125 12.62 2.98 -3.19
N PHE A 126 13.80 2.47 -3.54
CA PHE A 126 13.96 1.07 -3.92
C PHE A 126 13.82 0.10 -2.75
N ARG A 127 14.02 0.53 -1.52
CA ARG A 127 13.76 -0.28 -0.33
C ARG A 127 12.29 -0.71 -0.24
N ILE A 128 11.37 0.16 -0.70
CA ILE A 128 9.93 -0.14 -0.74
C ILE A 128 9.54 -0.74 -2.09
N ALA A 129 9.96 -0.10 -3.19
CA ALA A 129 9.58 -0.53 -4.54
C ALA A 129 10.23 -1.86 -4.95
N GLY A 130 11.47 -2.13 -4.51
CA GLY A 130 12.22 -3.33 -4.88
C GLY A 130 11.49 -4.63 -4.59
N PRO A 131 11.12 -4.91 -3.34
CA PRO A 131 10.38 -6.13 -3.00
C PRO A 131 9.06 -6.28 -3.76
N VAL A 132 8.30 -5.21 -3.94
CA VAL A 132 7.01 -5.23 -4.65
C VAL A 132 7.21 -5.63 -6.11
N ILE A 133 8.19 -5.02 -6.79
CA ILE A 133 8.51 -5.33 -8.18
C ILE A 133 9.03 -6.76 -8.30
N LEU A 134 9.96 -7.17 -7.43
CA LEU A 134 10.55 -8.51 -7.45
C LEU A 134 9.48 -9.59 -7.28
N TYR A 135 8.65 -9.49 -6.24
CA TYR A 135 7.59 -10.47 -5.99
C TYR A 135 6.50 -10.43 -7.07
N GLY A 136 6.19 -9.25 -7.63
CA GLY A 136 5.26 -9.10 -8.74
C GLY A 136 5.73 -9.85 -9.98
N ILE A 137 6.98 -9.65 -10.39
CA ILE A 137 7.58 -10.34 -11.54
C ILE A 137 7.65 -11.85 -11.30
N PHE A 138 8.12 -12.26 -10.11
CA PHE A 138 8.26 -13.67 -9.77
C PHE A 138 6.92 -14.41 -9.76
N SER A 139 5.88 -13.79 -9.17
CA SER A 139 4.53 -14.35 -9.14
C SER A 139 3.92 -14.44 -10.53
N SER A 140 4.07 -13.41 -11.36
CA SER A 140 3.58 -13.40 -12.75
C SER A 140 4.27 -14.46 -13.59
N TRP A 141 5.58 -14.63 -13.44
CA TRP A 141 6.33 -15.69 -14.12
C TRP A 141 5.84 -17.08 -13.69
N GLY A 142 5.70 -17.32 -12.39
CA GLY A 142 5.22 -18.59 -11.87
C GLY A 142 3.82 -18.95 -12.37
N LEU A 143 2.89 -17.99 -12.33
CA LEU A 143 1.53 -18.18 -12.87
C LEU A 143 1.54 -18.40 -14.38
N GLY A 144 2.39 -17.69 -15.12
CA GLY A 144 2.54 -17.88 -16.56
C GLY A 144 3.03 -19.29 -16.93
N VAL A 145 4.00 -19.83 -16.18
CA VAL A 145 4.48 -21.21 -16.37
C VAL A 145 3.37 -22.22 -16.07
N ILE A 146 2.64 -22.06 -14.96
CA ILE A 146 1.50 -22.92 -14.61
C ILE A 146 0.44 -22.88 -15.71
N TYR A 147 0.08 -21.69 -16.18
CA TYR A 147 -0.90 -21.52 -17.25
C TYR A 147 -0.46 -22.26 -18.54
N LEU A 148 0.81 -22.12 -18.92
CA LEU A 148 1.35 -22.79 -20.09
C LEU A 148 1.27 -24.31 -19.98
N VAL A 149 1.61 -24.88 -18.82
CA VAL A 149 1.56 -26.33 -18.57
C VAL A 149 0.12 -26.87 -18.58
N VAL A 150 -0.84 -26.08 -18.06
CA VAL A 150 -2.26 -26.50 -17.99
C VAL A 150 -2.95 -26.39 -19.35
N THR A 151 -2.51 -25.46 -20.22
CA THR A 151 -3.17 -25.16 -21.49
C THR A 151 -2.50 -25.86 -22.67
N SER A 152 -1.28 -26.38 -22.49
CA SER A 152 -0.56 -27.20 -23.48
C SER A 152 -0.98 -28.65 -23.40
#